data_0177a29b6f718ed8e739f393e414991e
#
_entry.id   0177a29b6f718ed8e739f393e414991e
#
_cell.length_a   1.000
_cell.length_b   1.000
_cell.length_c   1.000
_cell.angle_alpha   90.00
_cell.angle_beta   90.00
_cell.angle_gamma   90.00
#
_symmetry.space_group_name_H-M   'P 1'
#
loop_
_entity.id
_entity.type
_entity.pdbx_description
1 polymer ?
#
loop_
_entity_poly.entity_id
_entity_poly.type
_entity_poly.pdbx_seq_one_letter_code
_entity_poly.pdbx_strand_id
1 'polypeptide(L)'
;MLKKMSLGTVCLIFLSIFLTVQGFAQQKDNIGQIAIDTVRAHMGLPPGTEIKYVEKRESPVPGFYSVRLLLVTTDREIPVVVYVDKTGEKVFLGTLVVKGENVTRKEVGETKPRKVDPALLEMEKSPFRGPFQAKVTIVEFSNFHCSYCLKSWKGMKELLGRYPRDIKYVFKHFPLQSNGKARELSEMVAATQMVSNEAFWEVHDFFFSDEGQTLINGDRERLRLRIEVILKLKGFDVKAFQTALHTRYGKTRVEEDVAIGTKIGVGATPSGVINGDFVRGILPEKTIEKYLGK
;
A
#
# COMPACT_ATOMS: atom_id res chain seq x y z
N MET A 1 -5.67 35.86 77.92
CA MET A 1 -4.48 35.17 77.50
C MET A 1 -4.84 34.32 76.27
N LEU A 2 -4.67 34.84 75.04
CA LEU A 2 -4.89 34.07 73.76
C LEU A 2 -3.56 33.42 73.38
N LYS A 3 -3.55 32.10 73.38
CA LYS A 3 -2.42 31.32 72.82
C LYS A 3 -2.46 31.37 71.29
N LYS A 4 -1.40 31.92 70.70
CA LYS A 4 -1.15 31.89 69.26
C LYS A 4 -1.00 30.42 68.79
N MET A 5 -1.92 29.92 67.99
CA MET A 5 -1.69 28.66 67.21
C MET A 5 -0.81 28.96 66.02
N SER A 6 0.26 28.14 65.89
CA SER A 6 1.29 28.28 64.92
C SER A 6 0.77 27.92 63.50
N LEU A 7 1.08 28.78 62.53
CA LEU A 7 0.72 28.70 61.11
C LEU A 7 1.37 27.50 60.38
N GLY A 8 2.17 26.68 61.05
CA GLY A 8 2.91 25.57 60.46
C GLY A 8 2.15 24.23 60.34
N THR A 9 1.07 24.03 61.09
CA THR A 9 0.37 22.72 61.16
C THR A 9 -0.75 22.59 60.12
N VAL A 10 -1.21 23.69 59.53
CA VAL A 10 -2.29 23.67 58.53
C VAL A 10 -1.75 23.35 57.08
N CYS A 11 -0.46 23.65 56.80
CA CYS A 11 0.13 23.37 55.48
C CYS A 11 0.44 21.90 55.22
N LEU A 12 0.63 21.06 56.25
CA LEU A 12 1.00 19.64 56.06
C LEU A 12 -0.23 18.73 55.79
N ILE A 13 -1.44 19.16 56.14
CA ILE A 13 -2.64 18.34 55.85
C ILE A 13 -3.16 18.55 54.42
N PHE A 14 -2.91 19.72 53.82
CA PHE A 14 -3.30 19.95 52.43
C PHE A 14 -2.34 19.31 51.40
N LEU A 15 -1.08 19.02 51.77
CA LEU A 15 -0.09 18.41 50.88
C LEU A 15 -0.29 16.88 50.75
N SER A 16 -0.85 16.23 51.78
CA SER A 16 -1.11 14.78 51.76
C SER A 16 -2.37 14.38 50.97
N ILE A 17 -3.32 15.30 50.78
CA ILE A 17 -4.54 15.03 50.00
C ILE A 17 -4.28 15.20 48.49
N PHE A 18 -3.28 16.02 48.10
CA PHE A 18 -2.95 16.21 46.68
C PHE A 18 -2.15 15.05 46.07
N LEU A 19 -1.39 14.28 46.89
CA LEU A 19 -0.60 13.14 46.40
C LEU A 19 -1.41 11.85 46.19
N THR A 20 -2.61 11.74 46.78
CA THR A 20 -3.48 10.56 46.61
C THR A 20 -4.41 10.66 45.38
N VAL A 21 -4.63 11.87 44.87
CA VAL A 21 -5.52 12.06 43.68
C VAL A 21 -4.78 11.82 42.36
N GLN A 22 -3.47 12.00 42.30
CA GLN A 22 -2.69 11.74 41.07
C GLN A 22 -2.49 10.25 40.78
N GLY A 23 -2.55 9.37 41.76
CA GLY A 23 -2.44 7.92 41.60
C GLY A 23 -3.66 7.26 40.90
N PHE A 24 -4.84 7.87 41.03
CA PHE A 24 -6.07 7.30 40.43
C PHE A 24 -6.36 7.75 39.00
N ALA A 25 -5.73 8.82 38.50
CA ALA A 25 -5.95 9.32 37.15
C ALA A 25 -5.12 8.55 36.09
N GLN A 26 -4.03 7.91 36.46
CA GLN A 26 -3.10 7.25 35.53
C GLN A 26 -3.45 5.79 35.27
N GLN A 27 -4.33 5.18 36.06
CA GLN A 27 -4.73 3.79 35.88
C GLN A 27 -5.88 3.59 34.86
N LYS A 28 -6.47 4.68 34.37
CA LYS A 28 -7.69 4.63 33.54
C LYS A 28 -7.45 4.49 32.03
N ASP A 29 -6.20 4.57 31.55
CA ASP A 29 -5.93 4.71 30.10
C ASP A 29 -5.07 3.61 29.48
N ASN A 30 -4.86 2.48 30.14
CA ASN A 30 -4.01 1.40 29.65
C ASN A 30 -4.75 0.30 28.86
N ILE A 31 -6.07 0.35 28.77
CA ILE A 31 -6.90 -0.70 28.16
C ILE A 31 -6.58 -0.89 26.68
N GLY A 32 -6.38 0.22 25.95
CA GLY A 32 -6.01 0.18 24.55
C GLY A 32 -4.64 -0.47 24.31
N GLN A 33 -3.66 -0.15 25.18
CA GLN A 33 -2.33 -0.75 25.11
C GLN A 33 -2.34 -2.24 25.43
N ILE A 34 -3.10 -2.64 26.46
CA ILE A 34 -3.30 -4.06 26.83
C ILE A 34 -3.89 -4.84 25.65
N ALA A 35 -4.89 -4.28 24.95
CA ALA A 35 -5.46 -4.91 23.76
C ALA A 35 -4.43 -5.05 22.65
N ILE A 36 -3.61 -4.02 22.37
CA ILE A 36 -2.54 -4.04 21.37
C ILE A 36 -1.52 -5.14 21.69
N ASP A 37 -1.02 -5.17 22.92
CA ASP A 37 0.01 -6.11 23.36
C ASP A 37 -0.50 -7.55 23.31
N THR A 38 -1.75 -7.77 23.70
CA THR A 38 -2.40 -9.09 23.62
C THR A 38 -2.55 -9.57 22.18
N VAL A 39 -3.01 -8.70 21.26
CA VAL A 39 -3.12 -9.02 19.83
C VAL A 39 -1.74 -9.34 19.25
N ARG A 40 -0.72 -8.56 19.57
CA ARG A 40 0.66 -8.81 19.11
C ARG A 40 1.21 -10.14 19.60
N ALA A 41 0.93 -10.51 20.83
CA ALA A 41 1.44 -11.73 21.44
C ALA A 41 0.72 -13.02 20.95
N HIS A 42 -0.58 -12.93 20.64
CA HIS A 42 -1.41 -14.12 20.50
C HIS A 42 -2.04 -14.34 19.12
N MET A 43 -2.01 -13.33 18.20
CA MET A 43 -2.68 -13.49 16.89
C MET A 43 -1.78 -13.99 15.74
N GLY A 44 -0.50 -14.29 15.98
CA GLY A 44 0.39 -14.81 14.91
C GLY A 44 0.46 -13.90 13.69
N LEU A 45 0.62 -12.59 13.90
CA LEU A 45 0.58 -11.58 12.83
C LEU A 45 1.79 -11.68 11.91
N PRO A 46 1.61 -11.38 10.60
CA PRO A 46 2.72 -11.25 9.67
C PRO A 46 3.76 -10.23 10.17
N PRO A 47 5.08 -10.45 9.90
CA PRO A 47 6.10 -9.47 10.22
C PRO A 47 5.79 -8.09 9.64
N GLY A 48 6.05 -7.04 10.42
CA GLY A 48 5.80 -5.66 9.99
C GLY A 48 4.34 -5.21 10.07
N THR A 49 3.42 -6.02 10.62
CA THR A 49 2.04 -5.59 10.86
C THR A 49 2.01 -4.47 11.91
N GLU A 50 1.51 -3.30 11.53
CA GLU A 50 1.24 -2.20 12.45
C GLU A 50 -0.13 -2.41 13.11
N ILE A 51 -0.23 -2.17 14.42
CA ILE A 51 -1.49 -2.26 15.17
C ILE A 51 -1.85 -0.86 15.63
N LYS A 52 -2.97 -0.33 15.13
CA LYS A 52 -3.50 0.99 15.50
C LYS A 52 -4.69 0.85 16.44
N TYR A 53 -4.66 1.60 17.53
CA TYR A 53 -5.84 1.79 18.38
C TYR A 53 -6.85 2.69 17.64
N VAL A 54 -8.11 2.28 17.62
CA VAL A 54 -9.21 3.05 17.00
C VAL A 54 -10.09 3.67 18.06
N GLU A 55 -10.69 2.84 18.91
CA GLU A 55 -11.63 3.30 19.95
C GLU A 55 -11.87 2.23 21.02
N LYS A 56 -12.42 2.67 22.14
CA LYS A 56 -12.91 1.83 23.23
C LYS A 56 -14.36 2.19 23.53
N ARG A 57 -15.22 1.18 23.65
CA ARG A 57 -16.65 1.32 24.01
C ARG A 57 -17.01 0.35 25.13
N GLU A 58 -18.13 0.60 25.80
CA GLU A 58 -18.72 -0.38 26.70
C GLU A 58 -19.13 -1.63 25.90
N SER A 59 -18.74 -2.80 26.39
CA SER A 59 -19.14 -4.07 25.77
C SER A 59 -20.57 -4.47 26.20
N PRO A 60 -21.32 -5.19 25.37
CA PRO A 60 -22.55 -5.87 25.79
C PRO A 60 -22.36 -6.87 26.94
N VAL A 61 -21.13 -7.32 27.19
CA VAL A 61 -20.78 -8.13 28.36
C VAL A 61 -20.47 -7.21 29.52
N PRO A 62 -21.24 -7.27 30.63
CA PRO A 62 -20.98 -6.45 31.80
C PRO A 62 -19.54 -6.64 32.33
N GLY A 63 -18.90 -5.52 32.69
CA GLY A 63 -17.54 -5.54 33.22
C GLY A 63 -16.43 -5.55 32.16
N PHE A 64 -16.77 -5.53 30.84
CA PHE A 64 -15.82 -5.46 29.76
C PHE A 64 -15.96 -4.22 28.90
N TYR A 65 -14.86 -3.83 28.26
CA TYR A 65 -14.82 -2.91 27.14
C TYR A 65 -14.66 -3.68 25.83
N SER A 66 -15.30 -3.20 24.75
CA SER A 66 -14.94 -3.53 23.37
C SER A 66 -13.87 -2.56 22.90
N VAL A 67 -12.68 -3.05 22.60
CA VAL A 67 -11.56 -2.26 22.06
C VAL A 67 -11.40 -2.58 20.59
N ARG A 68 -11.62 -1.59 19.74
CA ARG A 68 -11.42 -1.74 18.28
C ARG A 68 -10.01 -1.34 17.90
N LEU A 69 -9.33 -2.24 17.22
CA LEU A 69 -8.00 -2.06 16.68
C LEU A 69 -8.05 -2.19 15.15
N LEU A 70 -7.05 -1.64 14.48
CA LEU A 70 -6.85 -1.78 13.05
C LEU A 70 -5.47 -2.40 12.81
N LEU A 71 -5.44 -3.60 12.24
CA LEU A 71 -4.21 -4.24 11.80
C LEU A 71 -3.90 -3.76 10.39
N VAL A 72 -2.80 -3.04 10.22
CA VAL A 72 -2.34 -2.55 8.92
C VAL A 72 -1.25 -3.49 8.44
N THR A 73 -1.60 -4.34 7.47
CA THR A 73 -0.67 -5.25 6.79
C THR A 73 -0.11 -4.58 5.53
N THR A 74 0.68 -5.29 4.77
CA THR A 74 1.25 -4.77 3.51
C THR A 74 0.20 -4.42 2.46
N ASP A 75 -0.97 -5.07 2.49
CA ASP A 75 -2.02 -4.93 1.46
C ASP A 75 -3.41 -4.58 2.01
N ARG A 76 -3.66 -4.74 3.31
CA ARG A 76 -5.00 -4.58 3.89
C ARG A 76 -4.99 -3.86 5.21
N GLU A 77 -6.14 -3.25 5.50
CA GLU A 77 -6.54 -2.77 6.81
C GLU A 77 -7.60 -3.72 7.35
N ILE A 78 -7.26 -4.47 8.39
CA ILE A 78 -8.12 -5.50 8.98
C ILE A 78 -8.57 -5.01 10.36
N PRO A 79 -9.83 -4.60 10.51
CA PRO A 79 -10.34 -4.24 11.81
C PRO A 79 -10.53 -5.50 12.67
N VAL A 80 -10.18 -5.38 13.95
CA VAL A 80 -10.40 -6.43 14.96
C VAL A 80 -11.00 -5.82 16.21
N VAL A 81 -11.77 -6.61 16.95
CA VAL A 81 -12.31 -6.24 18.27
C VAL A 81 -11.75 -7.17 19.33
N VAL A 82 -11.29 -6.58 20.40
CA VAL A 82 -10.75 -7.24 21.58
C VAL A 82 -11.60 -6.85 22.80
N TYR A 83 -12.00 -7.82 23.60
CA TYR A 83 -12.75 -7.55 24.81
C TYR A 83 -11.80 -7.58 26.00
N VAL A 84 -11.69 -6.45 26.70
CA VAL A 84 -10.81 -6.27 27.85
C VAL A 84 -11.68 -5.95 29.07
N ASP A 85 -11.49 -6.66 30.18
CA ASP A 85 -12.23 -6.35 31.40
C ASP A 85 -11.81 -4.98 31.96
N LYS A 86 -12.66 -4.40 32.81
CA LYS A 86 -12.45 -3.03 33.31
C LYS A 86 -11.21 -2.87 34.18
N THR A 87 -10.67 -3.98 34.71
CA THR A 87 -9.41 -4.00 35.47
C THR A 87 -8.17 -4.13 34.58
N GLY A 88 -8.34 -4.58 33.34
CA GLY A 88 -7.25 -4.87 32.41
C GLY A 88 -6.55 -6.22 32.63
N GLU A 89 -7.06 -7.05 33.54
CA GLU A 89 -6.46 -8.34 33.89
C GLU A 89 -6.89 -9.49 32.96
N LYS A 90 -8.08 -9.37 32.35
CA LYS A 90 -8.66 -10.41 31.49
C LYS A 90 -8.90 -9.87 30.09
N VAL A 91 -8.40 -10.60 29.10
CA VAL A 91 -8.59 -10.26 27.69
C VAL A 91 -9.18 -11.45 26.96
N PHE A 92 -10.23 -11.19 26.18
CA PHE A 92 -10.87 -12.17 25.33
C PHE A 92 -10.67 -11.82 23.85
N LEU A 93 -10.05 -12.74 23.11
CA LEU A 93 -9.89 -12.70 21.67
C LEU A 93 -10.82 -13.71 21.04
N GLY A 94 -11.89 -13.28 20.38
CA GLY A 94 -12.83 -14.21 19.78
C GLY A 94 -14.15 -13.59 19.37
N THR A 95 -15.12 -14.45 19.07
CA THR A 95 -16.47 -14.04 18.64
C THR A 95 -17.40 -13.97 19.85
N LEU A 96 -17.98 -12.82 20.06
CA LEU A 96 -19.05 -12.59 21.05
C LEU A 96 -20.40 -12.74 20.36
N VAL A 97 -21.21 -13.67 20.88
CA VAL A 97 -22.61 -13.85 20.45
C VAL A 97 -23.52 -13.54 21.63
N VAL A 98 -24.45 -12.59 21.44
CA VAL A 98 -25.42 -12.20 22.46
C VAL A 98 -26.82 -12.39 21.89
N LYS A 99 -27.64 -13.18 22.55
CA LYS A 99 -29.03 -13.49 22.11
C LYS A 99 -29.11 -13.98 20.66
N GLY A 100 -28.12 -14.78 20.23
CA GLY A 100 -28.04 -15.32 18.87
C GLY A 100 -27.42 -14.37 17.83
N GLU A 101 -27.12 -13.11 18.16
CA GLU A 101 -26.47 -12.16 17.28
C GLU A 101 -24.96 -12.15 17.48
N ASN A 102 -24.21 -12.21 16.36
CA ASN A 102 -22.75 -12.04 16.38
C ASN A 102 -22.40 -10.55 16.52
N VAL A 103 -22.18 -10.11 17.75
CA VAL A 103 -21.86 -8.72 18.10
C VAL A 103 -20.50 -8.33 17.54
N THR A 104 -19.49 -9.20 17.70
CA THR A 104 -18.14 -8.95 17.18
C THR A 104 -18.17 -8.61 15.70
N ARG A 105 -18.91 -9.36 14.88
CA ARG A 105 -19.01 -9.10 13.44
C ARG A 105 -19.61 -7.72 13.12
N LYS A 106 -20.58 -7.27 13.92
CA LYS A 106 -21.17 -5.94 13.76
C LYS A 106 -20.19 -4.82 14.14
N GLU A 107 -19.39 -5.04 15.18
CA GLU A 107 -18.43 -4.05 15.70
C GLU A 107 -17.14 -3.99 14.88
N VAL A 108 -16.67 -5.12 14.34
CA VAL A 108 -15.43 -5.21 13.56
C VAL A 108 -15.47 -4.33 12.29
N GLY A 109 -16.56 -4.40 11.54
CA GLY A 109 -16.65 -3.74 10.23
C GLY A 109 -15.97 -4.54 9.11
N GLU A 110 -15.77 -3.90 7.96
CA GLU A 110 -15.23 -4.56 6.77
C GLU A 110 -13.71 -4.38 6.65
N THR A 111 -13.03 -5.42 6.18
CA THR A 111 -11.64 -5.33 5.73
C THR A 111 -11.55 -4.46 4.48
N LYS A 112 -10.62 -3.51 4.48
CA LYS A 112 -10.42 -2.57 3.36
C LYS A 112 -9.02 -2.73 2.76
N PRO A 113 -8.83 -2.39 1.47
CA PRO A 113 -7.50 -2.20 0.91
C PRO A 113 -6.72 -1.17 1.74
N ARG A 114 -5.41 -1.40 1.88
CA ARG A 114 -4.54 -0.41 2.52
C ARG A 114 -4.45 0.84 1.65
N LYS A 115 -4.58 2.00 2.24
CA LYS A 115 -4.44 3.28 1.54
C LYS A 115 -2.97 3.64 1.33
N VAL A 116 -2.68 4.12 0.14
CA VAL A 116 -1.39 4.70 -0.27
C VAL A 116 -1.62 6.15 -0.63
N ASP A 117 -0.82 7.04 -0.07
CA ASP A 117 -0.83 8.45 -0.46
C ASP A 117 -0.38 8.58 -1.91
N PRO A 118 -1.21 9.15 -2.82
CA PRO A 118 -0.85 9.36 -4.22
C PRO A 118 0.44 10.16 -4.43
N ALA A 119 0.78 11.06 -3.51
CA ALA A 119 2.01 11.85 -3.57
C ALA A 119 3.28 10.99 -3.51
N LEU A 120 3.21 9.81 -2.86
CA LEU A 120 4.33 8.87 -2.79
C LEU A 120 4.61 8.16 -4.12
N LEU A 121 3.70 8.23 -5.09
CA LEU A 121 3.78 7.47 -6.33
C LEU A 121 4.57 8.20 -7.44
N GLU A 122 4.85 9.50 -7.30
CA GLU A 122 5.59 10.32 -8.26
C GLU A 122 5.18 10.04 -9.71
N MET A 123 3.86 10.08 -9.98
CA MET A 123 3.26 9.65 -11.24
C MET A 123 3.64 10.52 -12.44
N GLU A 124 4.02 11.78 -12.19
CA GLU A 124 4.40 12.75 -13.22
C GLU A 124 5.68 12.37 -13.96
N LYS A 125 6.52 11.54 -13.33
CA LYS A 125 7.76 11.05 -13.92
C LYS A 125 7.60 9.72 -14.67
N SER A 126 6.39 9.20 -14.79
CA SER A 126 6.13 7.84 -15.30
C SER A 126 5.32 7.87 -16.59
N PRO A 127 5.52 6.88 -17.47
CA PRO A 127 4.69 6.77 -18.67
C PRO A 127 3.25 6.44 -18.28
N PHE A 128 2.32 7.05 -19.01
CA PHE A 128 0.90 6.83 -18.75
C PHE A 128 0.09 6.74 -20.04
N ARG A 129 -1.07 6.11 -19.96
CA ARG A 129 -2.13 6.09 -20.96
C ARG A 129 -3.43 6.62 -20.37
N GLY A 130 -4.27 7.16 -21.25
CA GLY A 130 -5.53 7.80 -20.87
C GLY A 130 -5.39 9.28 -20.52
N PRO A 131 -6.49 9.94 -20.15
CA PRO A 131 -6.49 11.38 -19.88
C PRO A 131 -5.75 11.72 -18.58
N PHE A 132 -5.17 12.91 -18.54
CA PHE A 132 -4.47 13.40 -17.34
C PHE A 132 -5.39 13.44 -16.12
N GLN A 133 -6.62 13.93 -16.31
CA GLN A 133 -7.67 13.94 -15.29
C GLN A 133 -8.69 12.83 -15.61
N ALA A 134 -8.47 11.64 -15.05
CA ALA A 134 -9.36 10.50 -15.19
C ALA A 134 -10.15 10.25 -13.89
N LYS A 135 -11.32 9.66 -14.03
CA LYS A 135 -12.14 9.22 -12.89
C LYS A 135 -11.43 8.14 -12.07
N VAL A 136 -10.68 7.26 -12.76
CA VAL A 136 -9.91 6.19 -12.14
C VAL A 136 -8.45 6.33 -12.55
N THR A 137 -7.56 6.47 -11.55
CA THR A 137 -6.11 6.41 -11.74
C THR A 137 -5.60 5.07 -11.22
N ILE A 138 -4.88 4.37 -12.10
CA ILE A 138 -4.27 3.07 -11.81
C ILE A 138 -2.76 3.23 -11.96
N VAL A 139 -2.00 2.87 -10.93
CA VAL A 139 -0.53 2.79 -10.97
C VAL A 139 -0.16 1.32 -10.81
N GLU A 140 0.46 0.69 -11.81
CA GLU A 140 0.89 -0.71 -11.75
C GLU A 140 2.41 -0.81 -11.70
N PHE A 141 2.91 -1.54 -10.71
CA PHE A 141 4.29 -2.00 -10.61
C PHE A 141 4.43 -3.34 -11.30
N SER A 142 5.17 -3.37 -12.38
CA SER A 142 5.15 -4.46 -13.35
C SER A 142 6.55 -4.88 -13.82
N ASN A 143 6.66 -6.09 -14.37
CA ASN A 143 7.90 -6.70 -14.82
C ASN A 143 7.66 -7.49 -16.11
N PHE A 144 8.44 -7.23 -17.16
CA PHE A 144 8.29 -7.90 -18.45
C PHE A 144 8.53 -9.42 -18.42
N HIS A 145 9.29 -9.92 -17.44
CA HIS A 145 9.53 -11.36 -17.23
C HIS A 145 8.47 -12.05 -16.37
N CYS A 146 7.44 -11.34 -15.95
CA CYS A 146 6.38 -11.88 -15.10
C CYS A 146 5.15 -12.25 -15.93
N SER A 147 4.80 -13.54 -15.99
CA SER A 147 3.63 -14.03 -16.73
C SER A 147 2.30 -13.44 -16.20
N TYR A 148 2.23 -13.18 -14.90
CA TYR A 148 1.06 -12.50 -14.31
C TYR A 148 0.97 -11.02 -14.72
N CYS A 149 2.11 -10.35 -14.97
CA CYS A 149 2.13 -8.99 -15.51
C CYS A 149 1.65 -8.97 -16.96
N LEU A 150 2.08 -9.92 -17.78
CA LEU A 150 1.54 -10.10 -19.12
C LEU A 150 0.01 -10.29 -19.11
N LYS A 151 -0.49 -11.14 -18.20
CA LYS A 151 -1.93 -11.36 -18.05
C LYS A 151 -2.65 -10.10 -17.59
N SER A 152 -2.07 -9.36 -16.63
CA SER A 152 -2.61 -8.07 -16.15
C SER A 152 -2.70 -7.06 -17.28
N TRP A 153 -1.63 -6.94 -18.09
CA TRP A 153 -1.61 -6.01 -19.21
C TRP A 153 -2.66 -6.34 -20.28
N LYS A 154 -2.82 -7.63 -20.64
CA LYS A 154 -3.86 -8.04 -21.62
C LYS A 154 -5.25 -7.59 -21.17
N GLY A 155 -5.62 -7.80 -19.90
CA GLY A 155 -6.90 -7.32 -19.34
C GLY A 155 -6.99 -5.79 -19.25
N MET A 156 -5.89 -5.14 -18.85
CA MET A 156 -5.84 -3.67 -18.77
C MET A 156 -6.01 -3.01 -20.14
N LYS A 157 -5.41 -3.57 -21.19
CA LYS A 157 -5.55 -3.07 -22.57
C LYS A 157 -7.00 -3.09 -23.04
N GLU A 158 -7.76 -4.13 -22.68
CA GLU A 158 -9.18 -4.23 -22.97
C GLU A 158 -10.00 -3.17 -22.20
N LEU A 159 -9.68 -2.98 -20.91
CA LEU A 159 -10.32 -1.96 -20.06
C LEU A 159 -10.07 -0.55 -20.58
N LEU A 160 -8.84 -0.22 -20.96
CA LEU A 160 -8.48 1.06 -21.56
C LEU A 160 -9.23 1.30 -22.89
N GLY A 161 -9.46 0.25 -23.67
CA GLY A 161 -10.26 0.32 -24.90
C GLY A 161 -11.74 0.58 -24.61
N ARG A 162 -12.31 -0.01 -23.54
CA ARG A 162 -13.73 0.20 -23.15
C ARG A 162 -13.96 1.54 -22.45
N TYR A 163 -12.99 2.04 -21.70
CA TYR A 163 -13.09 3.26 -20.87
C TYR A 163 -11.98 4.28 -21.16
N PRO A 164 -11.78 4.70 -22.44
CA PRO A 164 -10.62 5.49 -22.86
C PRO A 164 -10.57 6.91 -22.27
N ARG A 165 -11.71 7.41 -21.77
CA ARG A 165 -11.83 8.74 -21.16
C ARG A 165 -11.89 8.73 -19.64
N ASP A 166 -12.04 7.56 -19.04
CA ASP A 166 -12.29 7.43 -17.59
C ASP A 166 -11.11 6.85 -16.82
N ILE A 167 -10.15 6.19 -17.51
CA ILE A 167 -9.02 5.51 -16.87
C ILE A 167 -7.71 6.19 -17.28
N LYS A 168 -6.90 6.57 -16.29
CA LYS A 168 -5.48 6.86 -16.42
C LYS A 168 -4.69 5.67 -15.90
N TYR A 169 -3.88 5.06 -16.75
CA TYR A 169 -3.00 3.96 -16.36
C TYR A 169 -1.55 4.42 -16.40
N VAL A 170 -0.86 4.26 -15.28
CA VAL A 170 0.54 4.65 -15.07
C VAL A 170 1.36 3.37 -14.86
N PHE A 171 2.45 3.22 -15.60
CA PHE A 171 3.35 2.08 -15.49
C PHE A 171 4.56 2.43 -14.62
N LYS A 172 4.92 1.52 -13.71
CA LYS A 172 6.12 1.55 -12.88
C LYS A 172 6.93 0.28 -13.08
N HIS A 173 8.22 0.44 -13.34
CA HIS A 173 9.13 -0.71 -13.45
C HIS A 173 9.40 -1.34 -12.09
N PHE A 174 9.17 -2.65 -11.96
CA PHE A 174 9.52 -3.38 -10.75
C PHE A 174 10.12 -4.74 -11.07
N PRO A 175 11.33 -4.80 -11.72
CA PRO A 175 12.02 -6.05 -11.94
C PRO A 175 12.44 -6.65 -10.60
N LEU A 176 12.13 -7.93 -10.37
CA LEU A 176 12.53 -8.64 -9.16
C LEU A 176 14.06 -8.76 -9.10
N GLN A 177 14.64 -8.51 -7.94
CA GLN A 177 16.10 -8.43 -7.74
C GLN A 177 16.84 -9.72 -8.13
N SER A 178 16.19 -10.89 -8.08
CA SER A 178 16.78 -12.18 -8.43
C SER A 178 17.00 -12.40 -9.92
N ASN A 179 16.49 -11.51 -10.80
CA ASN A 179 16.59 -11.68 -12.25
C ASN A 179 17.28 -10.48 -12.92
N GLY A 180 18.58 -10.60 -13.15
CA GLY A 180 19.38 -9.57 -13.80
C GLY A 180 18.91 -9.21 -15.23
N LYS A 181 18.42 -10.18 -16.01
CA LYS A 181 17.88 -9.95 -17.36
C LYS A 181 16.58 -9.14 -17.30
N ALA A 182 15.73 -9.39 -16.33
CA ALA A 182 14.52 -8.61 -16.12
C ALA A 182 14.83 -7.13 -15.83
N ARG A 183 15.85 -6.89 -15.01
CA ARG A 183 16.31 -5.53 -14.71
C ARG A 183 16.88 -4.86 -15.97
N GLU A 184 17.73 -5.54 -16.70
CA GLU A 184 18.37 -5.03 -17.92
C GLU A 184 17.33 -4.63 -18.99
N LEU A 185 16.33 -5.49 -19.24
CA LEU A 185 15.24 -5.16 -20.14
C LEU A 185 14.42 -3.97 -19.65
N SER A 186 14.08 -3.92 -18.35
CA SER A 186 13.35 -2.80 -17.76
C SER A 186 14.11 -1.48 -17.94
N GLU A 187 15.44 -1.48 -17.74
CA GLU A 187 16.29 -0.29 -17.92
C GLU A 187 16.31 0.17 -19.40
N MET A 188 16.35 -0.77 -20.35
CA MET A 188 16.29 -0.40 -21.77
C MET A 188 14.92 0.13 -22.18
N VAL A 189 13.83 -0.49 -21.71
CA VAL A 189 12.49 0.02 -22.01
C VAL A 189 12.26 1.37 -21.33
N ALA A 190 12.71 1.56 -20.10
CA ALA A 190 12.64 2.85 -19.43
C ALA A 190 13.42 3.96 -20.16
N ALA A 191 14.52 3.61 -20.84
CA ALA A 191 15.29 4.58 -21.63
C ALA A 191 14.47 5.20 -22.77
N THR A 192 13.46 4.50 -23.29
CA THR A 192 12.58 5.03 -24.34
C THR A 192 11.67 6.18 -23.87
N GLN A 193 11.48 6.34 -22.54
CA GLN A 193 10.76 7.49 -21.98
C GLN A 193 11.46 8.84 -22.31
N MET A 194 12.78 8.84 -22.47
CA MET A 194 13.52 10.03 -22.87
C MET A 194 13.18 10.45 -24.31
N VAL A 195 12.74 9.51 -25.14
CA VAL A 195 12.28 9.80 -26.50
C VAL A 195 10.88 10.43 -26.47
N SER A 196 9.90 9.71 -25.94
CA SER A 196 8.55 10.20 -25.66
C SER A 196 7.74 9.16 -24.88
N ASN A 197 6.57 9.59 -24.35
CA ASN A 197 5.59 8.69 -23.75
C ASN A 197 5.11 7.64 -24.77
N GLU A 198 4.86 8.02 -25.99
CA GLU A 198 4.38 7.14 -27.08
C GLU A 198 5.46 6.10 -27.45
N ALA A 199 6.73 6.51 -27.56
CA ALA A 199 7.84 5.62 -27.81
C ALA A 199 7.96 4.53 -26.72
N PHE A 200 7.78 4.91 -25.46
CA PHE A 200 7.73 3.94 -24.36
C PHE A 200 6.62 2.91 -24.60
N TRP A 201 5.41 3.35 -24.90
CA TRP A 201 4.27 2.43 -25.05
C TRP A 201 4.37 1.52 -26.25
N GLU A 202 4.97 1.94 -27.37
CA GLU A 202 5.22 1.07 -28.50
C GLU A 202 6.17 -0.08 -28.12
N VAL A 203 7.23 0.23 -27.40
CA VAL A 203 8.19 -0.78 -26.94
C VAL A 203 7.62 -1.65 -25.82
N HIS A 204 6.88 -1.05 -24.87
CA HIS A 204 6.17 -1.77 -23.82
C HIS A 204 5.19 -2.80 -24.40
N ASP A 205 4.33 -2.38 -25.34
CA ASP A 205 3.34 -3.27 -25.97
C ASP A 205 4.00 -4.40 -26.74
N PHE A 206 5.12 -4.11 -27.39
CA PHE A 206 5.89 -5.15 -28.05
C PHE A 206 6.38 -6.21 -27.07
N PHE A 207 7.03 -5.83 -25.96
CA PHE A 207 7.51 -6.83 -25.00
C PHE A 207 6.41 -7.56 -24.24
N PHE A 208 5.21 -7.00 -24.16
CA PHE A 208 4.01 -7.70 -23.68
C PHE A 208 3.18 -8.33 -24.81
N SER A 209 3.72 -8.50 -26.03
CA SER A 209 3.15 -9.34 -27.08
C SER A 209 3.72 -10.75 -27.05
N ASP A 210 3.09 -11.67 -27.74
CA ASP A 210 3.57 -13.05 -27.84
C ASP A 210 4.95 -13.12 -28.54
N GLU A 211 5.21 -12.31 -29.58
CA GLU A 211 6.52 -12.18 -30.22
C GLU A 211 7.56 -11.65 -29.23
N GLY A 212 7.25 -10.55 -28.54
CA GLY A 212 8.16 -9.94 -27.57
C GLY A 212 8.54 -10.89 -26.45
N GLN A 213 7.61 -11.69 -25.97
CA GLN A 213 7.85 -12.68 -24.90
C GLN A 213 8.86 -13.77 -25.33
N THR A 214 9.01 -14.07 -26.62
CA THR A 214 10.07 -14.99 -27.10
C THR A 214 11.47 -14.39 -27.00
N LEU A 215 11.57 -13.05 -26.91
CA LEU A 215 12.83 -12.31 -26.95
C LEU A 215 13.31 -11.82 -25.56
N ILE A 216 12.47 -11.78 -24.54
CA ILE A 216 12.80 -11.20 -23.23
C ILE A 216 14.06 -11.78 -22.57
N ASN A 217 14.43 -13.02 -22.91
CA ASN A 217 15.64 -13.68 -22.40
C ASN A 217 16.86 -13.51 -23.32
N GLY A 218 16.75 -12.70 -24.40
CA GLY A 218 17.85 -12.37 -25.30
C GLY A 218 19.02 -11.70 -24.58
N ASP A 219 20.15 -11.60 -25.27
CA ASP A 219 21.25 -10.78 -24.81
C ASP A 219 20.94 -9.28 -24.99
N ARG A 220 21.69 -8.44 -24.26
CA ARG A 220 21.51 -7.00 -24.24
C ARG A 220 21.54 -6.37 -25.63
N GLU A 221 22.47 -6.80 -26.48
CA GLU A 221 22.64 -6.23 -27.81
C GLU A 221 21.44 -6.54 -28.72
N ARG A 222 20.96 -7.79 -28.68
CA ARG A 222 19.76 -8.20 -29.42
C ARG A 222 18.52 -7.42 -28.98
N LEU A 223 18.35 -7.24 -27.70
CA LEU A 223 17.22 -6.44 -27.15
C LEU A 223 17.33 -4.97 -27.58
N ARG A 224 18.53 -4.38 -27.48
CA ARG A 224 18.79 -3.00 -27.89
C ARG A 224 18.46 -2.81 -29.38
N LEU A 225 18.98 -3.66 -30.23
CA LEU A 225 18.72 -3.60 -31.68
C LEU A 225 17.23 -3.75 -32.01
N ARG A 226 16.50 -4.62 -31.28
CA ARG A 226 15.06 -4.77 -31.47
C ARG A 226 14.32 -3.49 -31.11
N ILE A 227 14.66 -2.85 -29.99
CA ILE A 227 14.08 -1.55 -29.59
C ILE A 227 14.36 -0.49 -30.66
N GLU A 228 15.59 -0.37 -31.14
CA GLU A 228 15.96 0.58 -32.20
C GLU A 228 15.16 0.36 -33.48
N VAL A 229 14.93 -0.89 -33.88
CA VAL A 229 14.08 -1.23 -35.03
C VAL A 229 12.64 -0.75 -34.80
N ILE A 230 12.06 -1.01 -33.64
CA ILE A 230 10.70 -0.55 -33.29
C ILE A 230 10.62 0.98 -33.38
N LEU A 231 11.54 1.67 -32.72
CA LEU A 231 11.57 3.13 -32.72
C LEU A 231 11.70 3.70 -34.15
N LYS A 232 12.61 3.16 -34.94
CA LYS A 232 12.84 3.58 -36.33
C LYS A 232 11.58 3.36 -37.20
N LEU A 233 10.96 2.18 -37.13
CA LEU A 233 9.76 1.85 -37.91
C LEU A 233 8.57 2.74 -37.55
N LYS A 234 8.51 3.24 -36.30
CA LYS A 234 7.47 4.13 -35.82
C LYS A 234 7.83 5.63 -35.97
N GLY A 235 8.99 5.94 -36.52
CA GLY A 235 9.43 7.34 -36.77
C GLY A 235 9.94 8.08 -35.55
N PHE A 236 10.31 7.37 -34.47
CA PHE A 236 10.87 7.98 -33.27
C PHE A 236 12.38 8.21 -33.38
N ASP A 237 12.89 9.12 -32.55
CA ASP A 237 14.32 9.48 -32.51
C ASP A 237 15.16 8.39 -31.83
N VAL A 238 15.81 7.54 -32.64
CA VAL A 238 16.72 6.50 -32.17
C VAL A 238 17.95 7.08 -31.47
N LYS A 239 18.43 8.28 -31.87
CA LYS A 239 19.61 8.90 -31.25
C LYS A 239 19.29 9.34 -29.81
N ALA A 240 18.08 9.85 -29.55
CA ALA A 240 17.64 10.16 -28.20
C ALA A 240 17.63 8.90 -27.31
N PHE A 241 17.16 7.75 -27.82
CA PHE A 241 17.24 6.46 -27.11
C PHE A 241 18.68 6.04 -26.82
N GLN A 242 19.59 6.13 -27.81
CA GLN A 242 21.01 5.81 -27.62
C GLN A 242 21.65 6.72 -26.57
N THR A 243 21.32 8.01 -26.58
CA THR A 243 21.74 8.96 -25.54
C THR A 243 21.22 8.54 -24.16
N ALA A 244 19.94 8.13 -24.07
CA ALA A 244 19.34 7.67 -22.81
C ALA A 244 20.05 6.40 -22.24
N LEU A 245 20.49 5.49 -23.10
CA LEU A 245 21.30 4.33 -22.70
C LEU A 245 22.68 4.75 -22.20
N HIS A 246 23.35 5.67 -22.90
CA HIS A 246 24.67 6.16 -22.54
C HIS A 246 24.67 6.93 -21.20
N THR A 247 23.68 7.76 -21.00
CA THR A 247 23.48 8.54 -19.75
C THR A 247 22.91 7.73 -18.59
N ARG A 248 22.61 6.46 -18.81
CA ARG A 248 21.95 5.57 -17.84
C ARG A 248 20.59 6.06 -17.34
N TYR A 249 19.90 6.87 -18.16
CA TYR A 249 18.58 7.42 -17.80
C TYR A 249 17.61 6.32 -17.39
N GLY A 250 17.48 5.25 -18.19
CA GLY A 250 16.57 4.15 -17.87
C GLY A 250 16.90 3.42 -16.58
N LYS A 251 18.20 3.28 -16.24
CA LYS A 251 18.64 2.72 -14.96
C LYS A 251 18.11 3.56 -13.79
N THR A 252 18.31 4.87 -13.84
CA THR A 252 17.82 5.80 -12.81
C THR A 252 16.31 5.70 -12.65
N ARG A 253 15.55 5.65 -13.76
CA ARG A 253 14.08 5.52 -13.71
C ARG A 253 13.64 4.21 -13.03
N VAL A 254 14.28 3.09 -13.36
CA VAL A 254 13.98 1.79 -12.73
C VAL A 254 14.33 1.79 -11.24
N GLU A 255 15.45 2.39 -10.86
CA GLU A 255 15.84 2.50 -9.43
C GLU A 255 14.85 3.34 -8.62
N GLU A 256 14.39 4.46 -9.16
CA GLU A 256 13.36 5.29 -8.53
C GLU A 256 12.03 4.54 -8.39
N ASP A 257 11.58 3.87 -9.45
CA ASP A 257 10.34 3.08 -9.41
C ASP A 257 10.40 1.93 -8.40
N VAL A 258 11.54 1.22 -8.34
CA VAL A 258 11.79 0.15 -7.36
C VAL A 258 11.79 0.72 -5.93
N ALA A 259 12.44 1.87 -5.72
CA ALA A 259 12.47 2.52 -4.41
C ALA A 259 11.05 2.92 -3.94
N ILE A 260 10.25 3.51 -4.83
CA ILE A 260 8.85 3.85 -4.57
C ILE A 260 8.04 2.59 -4.24
N GLY A 261 8.13 1.56 -5.08
CA GLY A 261 7.40 0.31 -4.87
C GLY A 261 7.77 -0.35 -3.54
N THR A 262 9.07 -0.42 -3.21
CA THR A 262 9.57 -0.95 -1.93
C THR A 262 9.02 -0.16 -0.75
N LYS A 263 9.07 1.18 -0.81
CA LYS A 263 8.55 2.07 0.23
C LYS A 263 7.07 1.85 0.51
N ILE A 264 6.28 1.60 -0.52
CA ILE A 264 4.85 1.32 -0.37
C ILE A 264 4.53 -0.18 -0.20
N GLY A 265 5.52 -1.05 0.01
CA GLY A 265 5.33 -2.46 0.34
C GLY A 265 5.02 -3.37 -0.84
N VAL A 266 5.41 -3.01 -2.07
CA VAL A 266 5.38 -3.93 -3.22
C VAL A 266 6.42 -5.03 -2.98
N GLY A 267 5.96 -6.27 -2.85
CA GLY A 267 6.82 -7.46 -2.67
C GLY A 267 6.70 -8.48 -3.80
N ALA A 268 5.80 -8.26 -4.74
CA ALA A 268 5.58 -9.13 -5.90
C ALA A 268 4.95 -8.33 -7.05
N THR A 269 5.07 -8.85 -8.28
CA THR A 269 4.46 -8.24 -9.47
C THR A 269 3.42 -9.18 -10.10
N PRO A 270 2.35 -8.64 -10.70
CA PRO A 270 1.96 -7.24 -10.63
C PRO A 270 1.47 -6.86 -9.24
N SER A 271 1.61 -5.59 -8.88
CA SER A 271 0.93 -4.95 -7.75
C SER A 271 0.60 -3.53 -8.15
N GLY A 272 -0.41 -2.93 -7.56
CA GLY A 272 -0.79 -1.59 -7.99
C GLY A 272 -1.55 -0.80 -6.95
N VAL A 273 -1.89 0.42 -7.33
CA VAL A 273 -2.71 1.34 -6.55
C VAL A 273 -3.83 1.86 -7.46
N ILE A 274 -5.08 1.66 -7.04
CA ILE A 274 -6.28 2.13 -7.75
C ILE A 274 -6.95 3.20 -6.90
N ASN A 275 -6.92 4.46 -7.33
CA ASN A 275 -7.46 5.60 -6.57
C ASN A 275 -7.02 5.61 -5.09
N GLY A 276 -5.75 5.29 -4.82
CA GLY A 276 -5.18 5.22 -3.49
C GLY A 276 -5.33 3.87 -2.77
N ASP A 277 -6.09 2.92 -3.29
CA ASP A 277 -6.23 1.58 -2.73
C ASP A 277 -5.14 0.64 -3.25
N PHE A 278 -4.32 0.08 -2.34
CA PHE A 278 -3.28 -0.89 -2.70
C PHE A 278 -3.89 -2.25 -3.07
N VAL A 279 -3.44 -2.81 -4.18
CA VAL A 279 -3.87 -4.11 -4.68
C VAL A 279 -2.65 -4.97 -4.98
N ARG A 280 -2.63 -6.20 -4.47
CA ARG A 280 -1.61 -7.20 -4.78
C ARG A 280 -2.11 -8.16 -5.86
N GLY A 281 -1.27 -8.49 -6.82
CA GLY A 281 -1.60 -9.38 -7.93
C GLY A 281 -2.28 -8.64 -9.09
N ILE A 282 -2.89 -9.42 -9.99
CA ILE A 282 -3.62 -8.87 -11.14
C ILE A 282 -4.72 -7.93 -10.66
N LEU A 283 -4.76 -6.73 -11.24
CA LEU A 283 -5.74 -5.71 -10.88
C LEU A 283 -7.16 -6.18 -11.25
N PRO A 284 -8.08 -6.31 -10.28
CA PRO A 284 -9.39 -6.88 -10.55
C PRO A 284 -10.27 -5.92 -11.35
N GLU A 285 -10.74 -6.36 -12.52
CA GLU A 285 -11.63 -5.59 -13.39
C GLU A 285 -12.87 -5.08 -12.64
N LYS A 286 -13.55 -5.95 -11.88
CA LYS A 286 -14.71 -5.58 -11.06
C LYS A 286 -14.42 -4.47 -10.04
N THR A 287 -13.20 -4.43 -9.49
CA THR A 287 -12.80 -3.35 -8.60
C THR A 287 -12.65 -2.04 -9.36
N ILE A 288 -12.06 -2.08 -10.55
CA ILE A 288 -11.91 -0.90 -11.40
C ILE A 288 -13.30 -0.38 -11.84
N GLU A 289 -14.19 -1.27 -12.27
CA GLU A 289 -15.55 -0.94 -12.68
C GLU A 289 -16.37 -0.34 -11.53
N LYS A 290 -16.19 -0.82 -10.29
CA LYS A 290 -16.78 -0.20 -9.09
C LYS A 290 -16.38 1.28 -8.93
N TYR A 291 -15.12 1.63 -9.18
CA TYR A 291 -14.67 3.03 -9.16
C TYR A 291 -15.25 3.84 -10.32
N LEU A 292 -15.57 3.20 -11.43
CA LEU A 292 -16.25 3.81 -12.57
C LEU A 292 -17.77 4.02 -12.30
N GLY A 293 -18.31 3.39 -11.24
CA GLY A 293 -19.74 3.44 -10.92
C GLY A 293 -20.56 2.50 -11.82
N LYS A 294 -19.96 1.38 -12.21
CA LYS A 294 -20.55 0.34 -13.06
C LYS A 294 -20.89 -0.90 -12.24
#